data_438827f5e3d879bcf6c27032137c1aa6
#
_entry.id   438827f5e3d879bcf6c27032137c1aa6
#
_cell.length_a   1.000
_cell.length_b   1.000
_cell.length_c   1.000
_cell.angle_alpha   90.00
_cell.angle_beta   90.00
_cell.angle_gamma   90.00
#
_symmetry.space_group_name_H-M   'P 1'
#
loop_
_entity.id
_entity.type
_entity.pdbx_description
1 polymer ?
#
loop_
_entity_poly.entity_id
_entity_poly.type
_entity_poly.pdbx_seq_one_letter_code
_entity_poly.pdbx_strand_id
1 'polypeptide(L)'
;MNRDEVQLLGFEIVAYAGDARSKLLEALNAAKDSEFDKAEQLVEEANECIANAHKAQTNLLAQEAKGEDIAYSITCLLYTSDAADE
;
A
#
# COMPACT_ATOMS: atom_id res chain seq x y z
N MET A 1 6.48 17.64 -10.30
CA MET A 1 6.05 16.30 -10.71
C MET A 1 4.82 16.43 -11.60
N ASN A 2 4.78 15.74 -12.72
CA ASN A 2 3.64 15.84 -13.63
C ASN A 2 2.52 14.87 -13.24
N ARG A 3 1.38 15.00 -13.92
CA ARG A 3 0.20 14.18 -13.63
C ARG A 3 0.47 12.69 -13.81
N ASP A 4 1.24 12.33 -14.85
CA ASP A 4 1.54 10.92 -15.13
C ASP A 4 2.36 10.28 -14.01
N GLU A 5 3.30 11.02 -13.45
CA GLU A 5 4.11 10.54 -12.35
C GLU A 5 3.27 10.35 -11.07
N VAL A 6 2.33 11.28 -10.83
CA VAL A 6 1.41 11.18 -9.71
C VAL A 6 0.55 9.92 -9.84
N GLN A 7 0.03 9.67 -11.04
CA GLN A 7 -0.78 8.48 -11.29
C GLN A 7 0.03 7.22 -11.11
N LEU A 8 1.28 7.21 -11.58
CA LEU A 8 2.15 6.05 -11.45
C LEU A 8 2.41 5.72 -9.97
N LEU A 9 2.71 6.73 -9.16
CA LEU A 9 2.92 6.52 -7.74
C LEU A 9 1.65 6.03 -7.05
N GLY A 10 0.49 6.54 -7.47
CA GLY A 10 -0.79 6.08 -6.97
C GLY A 10 -1.00 4.60 -7.27
N PHE A 11 -0.67 4.17 -8.49
CA PHE A 11 -0.77 2.76 -8.86
C PHE A 11 0.17 1.90 -8.04
N GLU A 12 1.38 2.37 -7.75
CA GLU A 12 2.32 1.63 -6.91
C GLU A 12 1.76 1.41 -5.52
N ILE A 13 1.15 2.43 -4.93
CA ILE A 13 0.55 2.31 -3.60
C ILE A 13 -0.53 1.24 -3.60
N VAL A 14 -1.41 1.27 -4.59
CA VAL A 14 -2.50 0.29 -4.71
C VAL A 14 -1.95 -1.11 -4.93
N ALA A 15 -0.92 -1.24 -5.75
CA ALA A 15 -0.31 -2.54 -6.04
C ALA A 15 0.32 -3.15 -4.79
N TYR A 16 1.05 -2.35 -4.01
CA TYR A 16 1.64 -2.83 -2.76
C TYR A 16 0.56 -3.23 -1.75
N ALA A 17 -0.50 -2.43 -1.65
CA ALA A 17 -1.59 -2.75 -0.74
C ALA A 17 -2.29 -4.04 -1.14
N GLY A 18 -2.49 -4.26 -2.44
CA GLY A 18 -3.07 -5.48 -2.96
C GLY A 18 -2.21 -6.70 -2.68
N ASP A 19 -0.89 -6.56 -2.87
CA ASP A 19 0.05 -7.63 -2.57
C ASP A 19 0.03 -8.00 -1.08
N ALA A 20 0.00 -6.99 -0.21
CA ALA A 20 -0.06 -7.21 1.23
C ALA A 20 -1.32 -8.00 1.59
N ARG A 21 -2.44 -7.61 1.03
CA ARG A 21 -3.70 -8.29 1.28
C ARG A 21 -3.65 -9.75 0.83
N SER A 22 -3.12 -9.99 -0.37
CA SER A 22 -2.99 -11.36 -0.90
C SER A 22 -2.13 -12.22 0.00
N LYS A 23 -1.00 -11.68 0.46
CA LYS A 23 -0.10 -12.42 1.34
C LYS A 23 -0.72 -12.70 2.69
N LEU A 24 -1.52 -11.77 3.23
CA LEU A 24 -2.21 -12.01 4.49
C LEU A 24 -3.28 -13.09 4.36
N LEU A 25 -3.98 -13.14 3.23
CA LEU A 25 -4.94 -14.21 2.97
C LEU A 25 -4.25 -15.56 2.84
N GLU A 26 -3.11 -15.61 2.17
CA GLU A 26 -2.31 -16.83 2.08
C GLU A 26 -1.79 -17.25 3.45
N ALA A 27 -1.38 -16.28 4.27
CA ALA A 27 -0.93 -16.56 5.63
C ALA A 27 -2.03 -17.18 6.46
N LEU A 28 -3.25 -16.68 6.31
CA LEU A 28 -4.40 -17.22 7.02
C LEU A 28 -4.65 -18.66 6.62
N ASN A 29 -4.58 -18.96 5.34
CA ASN A 29 -4.75 -20.32 4.84
C ASN A 29 -3.63 -21.24 5.34
N ALA A 30 -2.39 -20.76 5.35
CA ALA A 30 -1.27 -21.54 5.87
C ALA A 30 -1.45 -21.85 7.34
N ALA A 31 -1.94 -20.88 8.12
CA ALA A 31 -2.19 -21.10 9.54
C ALA A 31 -3.29 -22.13 9.76
N LYS A 32 -4.31 -22.14 8.93
CA LYS A 32 -5.37 -23.15 9.00
C LYS A 32 -4.83 -24.56 8.76
N ASP A 33 -3.81 -24.68 7.92
CA ASP A 33 -3.16 -25.95 7.64
C ASP A 33 -2.03 -26.26 8.61
N SER A 34 -1.90 -25.48 9.67
CA SER A 34 -0.85 -25.63 10.70
C SER A 34 0.56 -25.39 10.15
N GLU A 35 0.68 -24.70 9.05
CA GLU A 35 1.98 -24.32 8.47
C GLU A 35 2.40 -22.96 9.04
N PHE A 36 2.75 -22.92 10.32
CA PHE A 36 2.96 -21.66 11.04
C PHE A 36 4.20 -20.90 10.58
N ASP A 37 5.27 -21.62 10.21
CA ASP A 37 6.47 -20.97 9.70
C ASP A 37 6.19 -20.25 8.39
N LYS A 38 5.41 -20.88 7.52
CA LYS A 38 5.02 -20.29 6.26
C LYS A 38 4.10 -19.10 6.47
N ALA A 39 3.16 -19.22 7.41
CA ALA A 39 2.27 -18.12 7.74
C ALA A 39 3.05 -16.90 8.25
N GLU A 40 4.03 -17.14 9.13
CA GLU A 40 4.86 -16.07 9.67
C GLU A 40 5.66 -15.37 8.56
N GLN A 41 6.24 -16.15 7.66
CA GLN A 41 6.98 -15.59 6.54
C GLN A 41 6.08 -14.73 5.65
N LEU A 42 4.86 -15.18 5.37
CA LEU A 42 3.91 -14.43 4.56
C LEU A 42 3.50 -13.13 5.25
N VAL A 43 3.35 -13.13 6.56
CA VAL A 43 3.05 -11.91 7.31
C VAL A 43 4.21 -10.93 7.20
N GLU A 44 5.45 -11.42 7.30
CA GLU A 44 6.63 -10.55 7.14
C GLU A 44 6.66 -9.93 5.74
N GLU A 45 6.38 -10.72 4.71
CA GLU A 45 6.33 -10.22 3.35
C GLU A 45 5.21 -9.17 3.17
N ALA A 46 4.05 -9.41 3.80
CA ALA A 46 2.95 -8.45 3.78
C ALA A 46 3.37 -7.13 4.43
N ASN A 47 4.08 -7.21 5.55
CA ASN A 47 4.56 -6.02 6.23
C ASN A 47 5.55 -5.23 5.39
N GLU A 48 6.39 -5.91 4.62
CA GLU A 48 7.28 -5.24 3.68
C GLU A 48 6.50 -4.51 2.60
N CYS A 49 5.45 -5.12 2.08
CA CYS A 49 4.59 -4.48 1.08
C CYS A 49 3.93 -3.23 1.66
N ILE A 50 3.47 -3.30 2.91
CA ILE A 50 2.87 -2.16 3.59
C ILE A 50 3.89 -1.05 3.78
N ALA A 51 5.10 -1.39 4.18
CA ALA A 51 6.18 -0.42 4.34
C ALA A 51 6.51 0.27 3.02
N ASN A 52 6.53 -0.49 1.92
CA ASN A 52 6.77 0.06 0.59
C ASN A 52 5.63 0.99 0.16
N ALA A 53 4.39 0.63 0.48
CA ALA A 53 3.25 1.49 0.20
C ALA A 53 3.37 2.81 0.95
N HIS A 54 3.77 2.76 2.21
CA HIS A 54 3.97 3.97 3.02
C HIS A 54 5.09 4.83 2.47
N LYS A 55 6.18 4.23 2.02
CA LYS A 55 7.28 4.98 1.39
C LYS A 55 6.82 5.68 0.12
N ALA A 56 6.08 4.97 -0.72
CA ALA A 56 5.55 5.55 -1.96
C ALA A 56 4.60 6.70 -1.65
N GLN A 57 3.75 6.53 -0.65
CA GLN A 57 2.81 7.56 -0.22
C GLN A 57 3.54 8.79 0.32
N THR A 58 4.55 8.58 1.16
CA THR A 58 5.35 9.67 1.70
C THR A 58 6.05 10.43 0.59
N ASN A 59 6.63 9.70 -0.37
CA ASN A 59 7.28 10.32 -1.52
C ASN A 59 6.29 11.15 -2.34
N LEU A 60 5.09 10.60 -2.58
CA LEU A 60 4.05 11.32 -3.30
C LEU A 60 3.68 12.61 -2.58
N LEU A 61 3.47 12.54 -1.26
CA LEU A 61 3.12 13.72 -0.48
C LEU A 61 4.24 14.75 -0.48
N ALA A 62 5.50 14.31 -0.40
CA ALA A 62 6.64 15.21 -0.44
C ALA A 62 6.74 15.94 -1.78
N GLN A 63 6.47 15.23 -2.88
CA GLN A 63 6.48 15.83 -4.21
C GLN A 63 5.29 16.77 -4.40
N GLU A 64 4.13 16.36 -3.92
CA GLU A 64 2.92 17.17 -4.00
C GLU A 64 3.02 18.45 -3.18
N ALA A 65 3.78 18.42 -2.10
CA ALA A 65 3.99 19.62 -1.26
C ALA A 65 4.65 20.75 -2.03
N LYS A 66 5.26 20.43 -3.18
CA LYS A 66 5.88 21.42 -4.06
C LYS A 66 4.94 21.85 -5.19
N GLY A 67 3.79 21.21 -5.31
CA GLY A 67 2.86 21.44 -6.40
C GLY A 67 1.59 22.13 -5.96
N GLU A 68 0.72 22.39 -6.94
CA GLU A 68 -0.52 23.13 -6.70
C GLU A 68 -1.73 22.27 -6.41
N ASP A 69 -1.67 20.99 -6.74
CA ASP A 69 -2.81 20.07 -6.62
C ASP A 69 -2.72 19.18 -5.39
N ILE A 70 -1.94 19.57 -4.41
CA ILE A 70 -1.66 18.78 -3.22
C ILE A 70 -2.95 18.39 -2.47
N ALA A 71 -3.86 19.34 -2.30
CA ALA A 71 -5.08 19.09 -1.54
C ALA A 71 -5.93 18.00 -2.17
N TYR A 72 -6.03 18.01 -3.51
CA TYR A 72 -6.81 17.02 -4.22
C TYR A 72 -6.19 15.62 -4.10
N SER A 73 -4.89 15.54 -4.32
CA SER A 73 -4.18 14.26 -4.26
C SER A 73 -4.22 13.65 -2.87
N ILE A 74 -4.02 14.46 -1.85
CA ILE A 74 -4.07 14.00 -0.47
C ILE A 74 -5.48 13.48 -0.14
N THR A 75 -6.50 14.22 -0.57
CA THR A 75 -7.89 13.81 -0.33
C THR A 75 -8.19 12.47 -0.99
N CYS A 76 -7.73 12.26 -2.21
CA CYS A 76 -7.92 10.99 -2.92
C CYS A 76 -7.24 9.84 -2.19
N LEU A 77 -6.01 10.03 -1.72
CA LEU A 77 -5.27 8.99 -1.02
C LEU A 77 -5.92 8.64 0.32
N LEU A 78 -6.34 9.65 1.07
CA LEU A 78 -7.01 9.42 2.35
C LEU A 78 -8.33 8.68 2.16
N TYR A 79 -9.08 9.05 1.15
CA TYR A 79 -10.34 8.39 0.86
C TYR A 79 -10.12 6.91 0.52
N THR A 80 -9.12 6.62 -0.30
CA THR A 80 -8.79 5.25 -0.67
C THR A 80 -8.36 4.43 0.54
N SER A 81 -7.58 5.03 1.43
CA SER A 81 -7.12 4.35 2.65
C SER A 81 -8.28 4.02 3.57
N ASP A 82 -9.21 4.96 3.75
CA ASP A 82 -10.40 4.74 4.56
C ASP A 82 -11.24 3.59 4.01
N ALA A 83 -11.40 3.54 2.70
CA ALA A 83 -12.16 2.47 2.07
C ALA A 83 -11.49 1.12 2.27
N ALA A 84 -10.16 1.09 2.30
CA ALA A 84 -9.42 -0.15 2.50
C ALA A 84 -9.50 -0.65 3.95
N ASP A 85 -9.66 0.27 4.90
CA ASP A 85 -9.74 -0.08 6.32
C ASP A 85 -11.08 -0.70 6.71
N GLU A 86 -12.09 -0.45 5.92
CA GLU A 86 -13.40 -1.03 6.18
C GLU A 86 -13.55 -2.40 5.57
#